data_9b2daa0a41db529cc948324216dce3cf
#
_entry.id   9b2daa0a41db529cc948324216dce3cf
#
_cell.length_a   1.000
_cell.length_b   1.000
_cell.length_c   1.000
_cell.angle_alpha   90.00
_cell.angle_beta   90.00
_cell.angle_gamma   90.00
#
_symmetry.space_group_name_H-M   'P 1'
#
loop_
_entity.id
_entity.type
_entity.pdbx_description
1 polymer ?
#
loop_
_entity_poly.entity_id
_entity_poly.type
_entity_poly.pdbx_seq_one_letter_code
_entity_poly.pdbx_strand_id
1 'polypeptide(L)'
;LSATIFKDEVVGIAGKFSDDFRMFWVDKVVYPDILPTHQNKGGADFDPVSIAFISDLHMGSKKFLESEWDKMVEWMNSSDETAQNIKWLVLSGDVIDGIGIYPGHEENICIANSFDQYEMCARKLDALPDHITPILLPGNHDAVRPAEPQPMLDPSVQKKFNSTIHVGNPARITLSGIDVLSYHGKGIDDIVPRVENVTYDKPQEA
;
A
#
# COMPACT_ATOMS: atom_id res chain seq x y z
N LEU A 1 24.97 -2.73 20.82
CA LEU A 1 23.51 -2.49 20.83
C LEU A 1 23.11 -1.36 19.86
N SER A 2 23.94 -0.33 19.67
CA SER A 2 23.60 0.83 18.82
C SER A 2 23.59 0.54 17.31
N ALA A 3 24.17 -0.57 16.86
CA ALA A 3 24.27 -0.91 15.45
C ALA A 3 23.03 -1.62 14.88
N THR A 4 22.07 -1.97 15.74
CA THR A 4 20.90 -2.77 15.37
C THR A 4 19.56 -2.09 15.67
N ILE A 5 19.56 -0.88 16.22
CA ILE A 5 18.33 -0.11 16.52
C ILE A 5 18.30 1.11 15.62
N PHE A 6 17.22 1.26 14.88
CA PHE A 6 17.01 2.38 13.95
C PHE A 6 16.24 3.51 14.62
N LYS A 7 16.43 4.71 14.12
CA LYS A 7 15.64 5.87 14.55
C LYS A 7 14.16 5.60 14.23
N ASP A 8 13.28 5.97 15.17
CA ASP A 8 11.83 5.80 15.10
C ASP A 8 11.33 4.34 15.17
N GLU A 9 12.25 3.37 15.38
CA GLU A 9 11.88 1.98 15.61
C GLU A 9 11.24 1.79 17.00
N VAL A 10 10.17 1.01 17.07
CA VAL A 10 9.51 0.66 18.33
C VAL A 10 10.03 -0.69 18.83
N VAL A 11 10.76 -0.67 19.93
CA VAL A 11 11.33 -1.87 20.54
C VAL A 11 10.98 -1.98 22.02
N GLY A 12 10.89 -3.20 22.52
CA GLY A 12 10.85 -3.48 23.94
C GLY A 12 12.26 -3.47 24.52
N ILE A 13 12.42 -2.94 25.73
CA ILE A 13 13.69 -2.98 26.45
C ILE A 13 13.53 -3.65 27.82
N ALA A 14 14.45 -4.52 28.19
CA ALA A 14 14.57 -5.07 29.54
C ALA A 14 15.90 -4.65 30.14
N GLY A 15 15.90 -4.30 31.44
CA GLY A 15 17.08 -3.78 32.09
C GLY A 15 16.82 -3.29 33.52
N LYS A 16 17.68 -2.44 34.03
CA LYS A 16 17.61 -1.92 35.39
C LYS A 16 17.79 -0.41 35.41
N PHE A 17 17.09 0.27 36.30
CA PHE A 17 17.35 1.67 36.59
C PHE A 17 18.62 1.81 37.46
N SER A 18 19.32 2.92 37.31
CA SER A 18 20.32 3.37 38.29
C SER A 18 19.60 3.71 39.61
N ASP A 19 20.35 3.71 40.71
CA ASP A 19 19.80 3.99 42.06
C ASP A 19 19.09 5.35 42.17
N ASP A 20 19.52 6.30 41.38
CA ASP A 20 18.93 7.64 41.30
C ASP A 20 17.80 7.78 40.22
N PHE A 21 17.44 6.68 39.57
CA PHE A 21 16.43 6.60 38.50
C PHE A 21 16.67 7.53 37.29
N ARG A 22 17.91 8.01 37.12
CA ARG A 22 18.24 8.92 36.00
C ARG A 22 18.67 8.18 34.74
N MET A 23 19.10 6.94 34.87
CA MET A 23 19.54 6.11 33.75
C MET A 23 18.85 4.76 33.78
N PHE A 24 18.65 4.19 32.60
CA PHE A 24 18.17 2.81 32.44
C PHE A 24 19.23 2.01 31.70
N TRP A 25 19.77 1.01 32.36
CA TRP A 25 20.77 0.09 31.79
C TRP A 25 20.03 -1.01 31.07
N VAL A 26 20.18 -1.06 29.74
CA VAL A 26 19.51 -2.05 28.89
C VAL A 26 20.33 -3.31 28.84
N ASP A 27 19.78 -4.41 29.34
CA ASP A 27 20.37 -5.74 29.27
C ASP A 27 19.95 -6.47 27.98
N LYS A 28 18.72 -6.22 27.49
CA LYS A 28 18.14 -6.89 26.33
C LYS A 28 17.21 -5.96 25.57
N VAL A 29 17.30 -6.03 24.24
CA VAL A 29 16.30 -5.45 23.31
C VAL A 29 15.41 -6.57 22.80
N VAL A 30 14.11 -6.30 22.73
CA VAL A 30 13.08 -7.23 22.22
C VAL A 30 12.38 -6.54 21.06
N TYR A 31 12.49 -7.12 19.89
CA TYR A 31 11.82 -6.64 18.69
C TYR A 31 10.39 -7.15 18.66
N PRO A 32 9.43 -6.35 18.11
CA PRO A 32 8.09 -6.84 17.86
C PRO A 32 8.14 -8.06 16.95
N ASP A 33 7.26 -9.02 17.20
CA ASP A 33 7.15 -10.22 16.38
C ASP A 33 5.69 -10.44 16.00
N ILE A 34 5.48 -11.22 14.94
CA ILE A 34 4.14 -11.64 14.54
C ILE A 34 3.59 -12.58 15.61
N LEU A 35 2.40 -12.29 16.12
CA LEU A 35 1.78 -13.15 17.12
C LEU A 35 1.49 -14.53 16.51
N PRO A 36 2.10 -15.61 17.03
CA PRO A 36 1.94 -16.95 16.47
C PRO A 36 0.52 -17.52 16.63
N THR A 37 -0.32 -16.83 17.40
CA THR A 37 -1.74 -17.20 17.65
C THR A 37 -2.70 -16.60 16.63
N HIS A 38 -2.21 -15.76 15.69
CA HIS A 38 -3.08 -15.24 14.64
C HIS A 38 -3.45 -16.38 13.69
N GLN A 39 -4.73 -16.70 13.62
CA GLN A 39 -5.28 -17.65 12.67
C GLN A 39 -6.22 -16.90 11.75
N ASN A 40 -5.94 -16.95 10.45
CA ASN A 40 -6.91 -16.52 9.46
C ASN A 40 -8.17 -17.36 9.59
N LYS A 41 -9.32 -16.69 9.67
CA LYS A 41 -10.63 -17.37 9.76
C LYS A 41 -11.14 -17.85 8.40
N GLY A 42 -10.37 -17.59 7.32
CA GLY A 42 -10.63 -18.17 6.01
C GLY A 42 -10.45 -19.69 6.06
N GLY A 43 -11.38 -20.44 5.56
CA GLY A 43 -11.35 -21.88 5.60
C GLY A 43 -12.50 -22.50 4.81
N ALA A 44 -12.81 -23.77 5.09
CA ALA A 44 -13.74 -24.60 4.33
C ALA A 44 -15.19 -24.05 4.20
N ASP A 45 -15.54 -23.03 4.96
CA ASP A 45 -16.89 -22.42 4.94
C ASP A 45 -17.03 -21.26 3.97
N PHE A 46 -15.96 -20.89 3.23
CA PHE A 46 -15.98 -19.81 2.25
C PHE A 46 -15.81 -20.38 0.85
N ASP A 47 -16.61 -19.87 -0.09
CA ASP A 47 -16.36 -20.14 -1.50
C ASP A 47 -14.96 -19.68 -1.88
N PRO A 48 -14.20 -20.45 -2.69
CA PRO A 48 -12.87 -20.06 -3.12
C PRO A 48 -12.94 -18.76 -3.93
N VAL A 49 -12.22 -17.74 -3.46
CA VAL A 49 -12.12 -16.44 -4.14
C VAL A 49 -10.67 -16.05 -4.30
N SER A 50 -10.38 -15.24 -5.31
CA SER A 50 -9.08 -14.65 -5.54
C SER A 50 -9.07 -13.18 -5.16
N ILE A 51 -7.90 -12.69 -4.72
CA ILE A 51 -7.63 -11.28 -4.47
C ILE A 51 -6.51 -10.87 -5.41
N ALA A 52 -6.76 -9.84 -6.22
CA ALA A 52 -5.73 -9.23 -7.05
C ALA A 52 -5.09 -8.05 -6.31
N PHE A 53 -3.76 -7.96 -6.36
CA PHE A 53 -3.00 -6.82 -5.81
C PHE A 53 -2.23 -6.15 -6.93
N ILE A 54 -2.37 -4.84 -7.02
CA ILE A 54 -1.61 -3.98 -7.95
C ILE A 54 -1.21 -2.70 -7.23
N SER A 55 -0.17 -2.03 -7.71
CA SER A 55 0.27 -0.73 -7.19
C SER A 55 0.93 0.10 -8.29
N ASP A 56 1.27 1.33 -7.98
CA ASP A 56 2.13 2.18 -8.80
C ASP A 56 1.62 2.35 -10.24
N LEU A 57 0.33 2.63 -10.38
CA LEU A 57 -0.30 2.85 -11.68
C LEU A 57 0.16 4.17 -12.32
N HIS A 58 0.40 5.20 -11.50
CA HIS A 58 0.82 6.52 -11.94
C HIS A 58 -0.03 7.06 -13.09
N MET A 59 -1.36 6.97 -12.96
CA MET A 59 -2.28 7.51 -13.97
C MET A 59 -2.08 9.03 -14.09
N GLY A 60 -1.95 9.50 -15.32
CA GLY A 60 -1.55 10.87 -15.63
C GLY A 60 -0.08 11.02 -16.00
N SER A 61 0.74 9.98 -15.80
CA SER A 61 2.10 9.89 -16.31
C SER A 61 2.13 9.60 -17.80
N LYS A 62 3.13 10.13 -18.50
CA LYS A 62 3.46 9.71 -19.89
C LYS A 62 3.91 8.25 -19.98
N LYS A 63 4.25 7.63 -18.83
CA LYS A 63 4.70 6.25 -18.73
C LYS A 63 3.60 5.29 -18.31
N PHE A 64 2.39 5.78 -18.07
CA PHE A 64 1.27 4.91 -17.74
C PHE A 64 1.03 3.88 -18.86
N LEU A 65 1.02 2.61 -18.48
CA LEU A 65 0.87 1.49 -19.41
C LEU A 65 -0.62 1.24 -19.71
N GLU A 66 -1.26 2.19 -20.39
CA GLU A 66 -2.71 2.17 -20.63
C GLU A 66 -3.16 0.92 -21.37
N SER A 67 -2.41 0.47 -22.39
CA SER A 67 -2.75 -0.75 -23.14
C SER A 67 -2.69 -2.01 -22.28
N GLU A 68 -1.77 -2.06 -21.32
CA GLU A 68 -1.67 -3.22 -20.44
C GLU A 68 -2.78 -3.21 -19.38
N TRP A 69 -3.16 -2.04 -18.90
CA TRP A 69 -4.35 -1.87 -18.08
C TRP A 69 -5.61 -2.37 -18.81
N ASP A 70 -5.81 -1.93 -20.04
CA ASP A 70 -6.99 -2.32 -20.81
C ASP A 70 -7.05 -3.83 -21.09
N LYS A 71 -5.92 -4.48 -21.37
CA LYS A 71 -5.81 -5.94 -21.47
C LYS A 71 -6.15 -6.66 -20.15
N MET A 72 -5.68 -6.12 -19.03
CA MET A 72 -6.00 -6.66 -17.70
C MET A 72 -7.52 -6.58 -17.45
N VAL A 73 -8.14 -5.45 -17.74
CA VAL A 73 -9.60 -5.26 -17.60
C VAL A 73 -10.37 -6.18 -18.55
N GLU A 74 -9.91 -6.34 -19.80
CA GLU A 74 -10.50 -7.28 -20.76
C GLU A 74 -10.43 -8.72 -20.22
N TRP A 75 -9.28 -9.14 -19.69
CA TRP A 75 -9.13 -10.45 -19.06
C TRP A 75 -10.05 -10.61 -17.85
N MET A 76 -10.14 -9.60 -16.96
CA MET A 76 -11.03 -9.63 -15.80
C MET A 76 -12.53 -9.74 -16.19
N ASN A 77 -12.92 -9.22 -17.37
CA ASN A 77 -14.25 -9.34 -17.93
C ASN A 77 -14.48 -10.64 -18.74
N SER A 78 -13.46 -11.47 -18.91
CA SER A 78 -13.56 -12.71 -19.69
C SER A 78 -14.20 -13.86 -18.89
N SER A 79 -14.44 -14.98 -19.54
CA SER A 79 -14.90 -16.22 -18.90
C SER A 79 -13.76 -17.09 -18.30
N ASP A 80 -12.56 -16.53 -18.18
CA ASP A 80 -11.44 -17.22 -17.52
C ASP A 80 -11.78 -17.52 -16.06
N GLU A 81 -11.56 -18.74 -15.62
CA GLU A 81 -11.95 -19.19 -14.27
C GLU A 81 -11.26 -18.38 -13.17
N THR A 82 -9.99 -18.03 -13.36
CA THR A 82 -9.25 -17.22 -12.38
C THR A 82 -9.83 -15.80 -12.32
N ALA A 83 -10.12 -15.20 -13.46
CA ALA A 83 -10.72 -13.87 -13.55
C ALA A 83 -12.08 -13.83 -12.86
N GLN A 84 -12.94 -14.83 -13.09
CA GLN A 84 -14.27 -14.92 -12.48
C GLN A 84 -14.22 -15.16 -10.96
N ASN A 85 -13.14 -15.71 -10.44
CA ASN A 85 -12.94 -15.90 -9.00
C ASN A 85 -12.35 -14.67 -8.28
N ILE A 86 -11.90 -13.64 -9.02
CA ILE A 86 -11.41 -12.40 -8.39
C ILE A 86 -12.61 -11.65 -7.80
N LYS A 87 -12.60 -11.45 -6.49
CA LYS A 87 -13.63 -10.69 -5.78
C LYS A 87 -13.14 -9.30 -5.35
N TRP A 88 -11.85 -9.18 -5.12
CA TRP A 88 -11.25 -7.98 -4.60
C TRP A 88 -10.06 -7.56 -5.47
N LEU A 89 -9.97 -6.26 -5.80
CA LEU A 89 -8.81 -5.64 -6.42
C LEU A 89 -8.23 -4.61 -5.45
N VAL A 90 -7.08 -4.91 -4.85
CA VAL A 90 -6.40 -4.02 -3.92
C VAL A 90 -5.39 -3.17 -4.69
N LEU A 91 -5.61 -1.86 -4.71
CA LEU A 91 -4.69 -0.87 -5.27
C LEU A 91 -3.85 -0.31 -4.13
N SER A 92 -2.59 -0.77 -4.04
CA SER A 92 -1.70 -0.51 -2.91
C SER A 92 -0.88 0.77 -3.05
N GLY A 93 -1.51 1.85 -3.47
CA GLY A 93 -0.91 3.19 -3.54
C GLY A 93 -0.39 3.60 -4.91
N ASP A 94 -0.07 4.89 -5.03
CA ASP A 94 0.40 5.56 -6.23
C ASP A 94 -0.51 5.30 -7.45
N VAL A 95 -1.81 5.50 -7.23
CA VAL A 95 -2.80 5.32 -8.31
C VAL A 95 -2.76 6.45 -9.33
N ILE A 96 -2.34 7.64 -8.91
CA ILE A 96 -2.04 8.78 -9.79
C ILE A 96 -0.56 9.11 -9.77
N ASP A 97 -0.09 9.82 -10.80
CA ASP A 97 1.30 10.31 -10.85
C ASP A 97 1.51 11.52 -9.92
N GLY A 98 0.44 12.24 -9.59
CA GLY A 98 0.51 13.45 -8.81
C GLY A 98 1.09 14.63 -9.60
N ILE A 99 1.46 15.70 -8.89
CA ILE A 99 2.06 16.91 -9.48
C ILE A 99 3.11 17.44 -8.52
N GLY A 100 4.30 17.77 -9.04
CA GLY A 100 5.35 18.41 -8.24
C GLY A 100 5.99 17.50 -7.18
N ILE A 101 5.97 16.20 -7.37
CA ILE A 101 6.53 15.22 -6.42
C ILE A 101 8.05 15.31 -6.37
N TYR A 102 8.69 15.61 -7.50
CA TYR A 102 10.14 15.80 -7.62
C TYR A 102 10.46 16.92 -8.62
N PRO A 103 11.67 17.48 -8.61
CA PRO A 103 12.07 18.53 -9.56
C PRO A 103 11.94 18.06 -11.01
N GLY A 104 11.24 18.84 -11.84
CA GLY A 104 11.01 18.52 -13.26
C GLY A 104 9.91 17.47 -13.51
N HIS A 105 9.11 17.16 -12.50
CA HIS A 105 8.04 16.17 -12.62
C HIS A 105 7.02 16.51 -13.71
N GLU A 106 6.70 17.79 -13.89
CA GLU A 106 5.76 18.31 -14.89
C GLU A 106 6.13 17.93 -16.34
N GLU A 107 7.40 17.64 -16.60
CA GLU A 107 7.85 17.15 -17.90
C GLU A 107 7.44 15.70 -18.19
N ASN A 108 7.12 14.95 -17.14
CA ASN A 108 6.77 13.53 -17.21
C ASN A 108 5.26 13.26 -17.16
N ILE A 109 4.45 14.24 -16.78
CA ILE A 109 3.00 14.10 -16.71
C ILE A 109 2.33 14.48 -18.03
N CYS A 110 1.20 13.84 -18.34
CA CYS A 110 0.32 14.18 -19.47
C CYS A 110 -1.00 14.82 -19.02
N ILE A 111 -1.37 14.69 -17.74
CA ILE A 111 -2.56 15.32 -17.13
C ILE A 111 -2.07 16.22 -15.99
N ALA A 112 -2.08 17.52 -16.20
CA ALA A 112 -1.51 18.52 -15.28
C ALA A 112 -2.45 18.92 -14.12
N ASN A 113 -3.42 18.11 -13.77
CA ASN A 113 -4.36 18.33 -12.67
C ASN A 113 -4.62 17.02 -11.93
N SER A 114 -4.36 16.96 -10.62
CA SER A 114 -4.53 15.74 -9.82
C SER A 114 -5.99 15.27 -9.77
N PHE A 115 -6.97 16.19 -9.76
CA PHE A 115 -8.38 15.81 -9.79
C PHE A 115 -8.78 15.14 -11.10
N ASP A 116 -8.18 15.55 -12.23
CA ASP A 116 -8.42 14.94 -13.54
C ASP A 116 -7.71 13.58 -13.64
N GLN A 117 -6.54 13.42 -13.00
CA GLN A 117 -5.88 12.13 -12.86
C GLN A 117 -6.74 11.14 -12.06
N TYR A 118 -7.33 11.57 -10.94
CA TYR A 118 -8.29 10.73 -10.19
C TYR A 118 -9.57 10.43 -10.98
N GLU A 119 -10.03 11.36 -11.79
CA GLU A 119 -11.20 11.11 -12.65
C GLU A 119 -10.89 10.08 -13.74
N MET A 120 -9.69 10.11 -14.31
CA MET A 120 -9.20 9.06 -15.19
C MET A 120 -9.17 7.71 -14.46
N CYS A 121 -8.62 7.67 -13.24
CA CYS A 121 -8.57 6.46 -12.41
C CYS A 121 -9.98 5.91 -12.15
N ALA A 122 -10.91 6.75 -11.73
CA ALA A 122 -12.29 6.35 -11.46
C ALA A 122 -12.95 5.73 -12.70
N ARG A 123 -12.84 6.38 -13.88
CA ARG A 123 -13.36 5.84 -15.15
C ARG A 123 -12.72 4.50 -15.52
N LYS A 124 -11.43 4.33 -15.28
CA LYS A 124 -10.73 3.06 -15.53
C LYS A 124 -11.22 1.95 -14.60
N LEU A 125 -11.53 2.27 -13.34
CA LEU A 125 -12.09 1.32 -12.37
C LEU A 125 -13.57 0.99 -12.68
N ASP A 126 -14.33 1.93 -13.21
CA ASP A 126 -15.73 1.69 -13.63
C ASP A 126 -15.85 0.67 -14.80
N ALA A 127 -14.76 0.37 -15.49
CA ALA A 127 -14.71 -0.66 -16.53
C ALA A 127 -14.49 -2.08 -16.00
N LEU A 128 -14.23 -2.23 -14.69
CA LEU A 128 -14.11 -3.54 -14.05
C LEU A 128 -15.48 -4.23 -14.01
N PRO A 129 -15.51 -5.58 -14.01
CA PRO A 129 -16.77 -6.30 -13.86
C PRO A 129 -17.39 -6.08 -12.47
N ASP A 130 -18.71 -6.06 -12.39
CA ASP A 130 -19.49 -5.74 -11.17
C ASP A 130 -19.20 -6.65 -9.98
N HIS A 131 -18.65 -7.86 -10.22
CA HIS A 131 -18.31 -8.80 -9.14
C HIS A 131 -16.98 -8.49 -8.44
N ILE A 132 -16.16 -7.58 -8.99
CA ILE A 132 -14.88 -7.16 -8.41
C ILE A 132 -15.08 -5.84 -7.66
N THR A 133 -14.74 -5.84 -6.37
CA THR A 133 -14.74 -4.63 -5.56
C THR A 133 -13.33 -4.06 -5.45
N PRO A 134 -13.07 -2.84 -5.96
CA PRO A 134 -11.79 -2.16 -5.77
C PRO A 134 -11.64 -1.65 -4.33
N ILE A 135 -10.41 -1.78 -3.78
CA ILE A 135 -10.00 -1.22 -2.49
C ILE A 135 -8.76 -0.37 -2.76
N LEU A 136 -8.81 0.91 -2.44
CA LEU A 136 -7.76 1.87 -2.74
C LEU A 136 -7.11 2.42 -1.48
N LEU A 137 -5.79 2.23 -1.38
CA LEU A 137 -4.92 2.91 -0.43
C LEU A 137 -4.20 4.06 -1.16
N PRO A 138 -3.83 5.16 -0.49
CA PRO A 138 -2.91 6.13 -1.06
C PRO A 138 -1.45 5.66 -0.98
N GLY A 139 -0.63 6.19 -1.88
CA GLY A 139 0.83 6.13 -1.83
C GLY A 139 1.43 7.52 -1.68
N ASN A 140 2.72 7.67 -1.95
CA ASN A 140 3.41 8.95 -1.79
C ASN A 140 3.18 9.95 -2.94
N HIS A 141 2.67 9.50 -4.09
CA HIS A 141 2.26 10.36 -5.20
C HIS A 141 0.81 10.83 -5.08
N ASP A 142 0.01 10.14 -4.27
CA ASP A 142 -1.39 10.47 -4.07
C ASP A 142 -1.58 11.75 -3.23
N ALA A 143 -2.75 12.40 -3.38
CA ALA A 143 -3.06 13.67 -2.73
C ALA A 143 -3.39 13.51 -1.24
N VAL A 144 -2.41 13.03 -0.47
CA VAL A 144 -2.44 12.90 0.99
C VAL A 144 -1.17 13.47 1.60
N ARG A 145 -1.12 13.58 2.93
CA ARG A 145 0.14 13.96 3.60
C ARG A 145 1.23 12.92 3.34
N PRO A 146 2.50 13.34 3.15
CA PRO A 146 3.60 12.39 2.94
C PRO A 146 3.96 11.58 4.20
N ALA A 147 3.64 12.10 5.40
CA ALA A 147 3.94 11.41 6.65
C ALA A 147 2.99 10.22 6.88
N GLU A 148 3.54 9.07 7.22
CA GLU A 148 2.79 7.86 7.61
C GLU A 148 2.39 7.88 9.10
N PRO A 149 1.27 7.26 9.47
CA PRO A 149 0.27 6.65 8.59
C PRO A 149 -0.47 7.68 7.75
N GLN A 150 -0.70 7.38 6.47
CA GLN A 150 -1.43 8.26 5.57
C GLN A 150 -2.94 8.04 5.75
N PRO A 151 -3.77 9.10 5.81
CA PRO A 151 -5.22 8.95 5.81
C PRO A 151 -5.72 8.47 4.45
N MET A 152 -6.95 7.99 4.39
CA MET A 152 -7.63 7.78 3.11
C MET A 152 -7.73 9.10 2.32
N LEU A 153 -7.95 9.01 1.02
CA LEU A 153 -8.14 10.17 0.15
C LEU A 153 -9.24 11.10 0.69
N ASP A 154 -9.12 12.39 0.38
CA ASP A 154 -10.14 13.38 0.76
C ASP A 154 -11.54 12.99 0.21
N PRO A 155 -12.63 13.22 0.98
CA PRO A 155 -13.99 12.92 0.54
C PRO A 155 -14.40 13.54 -0.82
N SER A 156 -13.81 14.66 -1.21
CA SER A 156 -14.04 15.28 -2.52
C SER A 156 -13.48 14.45 -3.67
N VAL A 157 -12.37 13.74 -3.42
CA VAL A 157 -11.75 12.79 -4.37
C VAL A 157 -12.52 11.46 -4.36
N GLN A 158 -12.82 10.93 -3.17
CA GLN A 158 -13.57 9.67 -3.03
C GLN A 158 -14.89 9.67 -3.80
N LYS A 159 -15.60 10.81 -3.84
CA LYS A 159 -16.87 10.98 -4.57
C LYS A 159 -16.78 10.76 -6.07
N LYS A 160 -15.58 10.73 -6.65
CA LYS A 160 -15.38 10.41 -8.06
C LYS A 160 -15.49 8.91 -8.36
N PHE A 161 -15.33 8.08 -7.34
CA PHE A 161 -15.31 6.62 -7.44
C PHE A 161 -16.67 6.05 -7.05
N ASN A 162 -17.26 5.22 -7.90
CA ASN A 162 -18.61 4.70 -7.68
C ASN A 162 -18.65 3.55 -6.64
N SER A 163 -17.83 2.53 -6.82
CA SER A 163 -17.89 1.28 -6.03
C SER A 163 -16.59 0.96 -5.30
N THR A 164 -15.71 1.94 -5.13
CA THR A 164 -14.39 1.76 -4.53
C THR A 164 -14.44 1.97 -3.02
N ILE A 165 -13.83 1.06 -2.26
CA ILE A 165 -13.60 1.20 -0.82
C ILE A 165 -12.28 1.95 -0.64
N HIS A 166 -12.30 3.05 0.11
CA HIS A 166 -11.10 3.82 0.42
C HIS A 166 -10.61 3.52 1.82
N VAL A 167 -9.31 3.29 1.95
CA VAL A 167 -8.63 3.02 3.24
C VAL A 167 -7.37 3.88 3.34
N GLY A 168 -6.78 3.96 4.55
CA GLY A 168 -5.49 4.64 4.75
C GLY A 168 -4.31 3.76 4.36
N ASN A 169 -3.09 4.26 4.56
CA ASN A 169 -1.85 3.53 4.33
C ASN A 169 -0.94 3.64 5.58
N PRO A 170 -0.56 2.52 6.24
CA PRO A 170 -1.00 1.16 5.96
C PRO A 170 -2.47 0.89 6.35
N ALA A 171 -3.06 -0.15 5.78
CA ALA A 171 -4.40 -0.61 6.10
C ALA A 171 -4.45 -2.08 6.51
N ARG A 172 -5.16 -2.38 7.58
CA ARG A 172 -5.55 -3.76 7.91
C ARG A 172 -6.99 -3.97 7.46
N ILE A 173 -7.19 -4.91 6.55
CA ILE A 173 -8.48 -5.23 5.94
C ILE A 173 -8.76 -6.73 6.06
N THR A 174 -10.01 -7.11 6.30
CA THR A 174 -10.42 -8.52 6.30
C THR A 174 -11.18 -8.81 5.02
N LEU A 175 -10.62 -9.63 4.15
CA LEU A 175 -11.16 -10.01 2.85
C LEU A 175 -11.51 -11.49 2.85
N SER A 176 -12.79 -11.81 2.72
CA SER A 176 -13.27 -13.20 2.72
C SER A 176 -12.72 -14.04 3.89
N GLY A 177 -12.65 -13.44 5.08
CA GLY A 177 -12.17 -14.09 6.31
C GLY A 177 -10.66 -14.12 6.49
N ILE A 178 -9.89 -13.56 5.55
CA ILE A 178 -8.42 -13.44 5.63
C ILE A 178 -8.05 -12.01 6.00
N ASP A 179 -7.26 -11.85 7.06
CA ASP A 179 -6.70 -10.57 7.45
C ASP A 179 -5.48 -10.23 6.59
N VAL A 180 -5.56 -9.10 5.92
CA VAL A 180 -4.51 -8.57 5.04
C VAL A 180 -4.01 -7.25 5.61
N LEU A 181 -2.70 -7.12 5.80
CA LEU A 181 -2.03 -5.85 6.00
C LEU A 181 -1.50 -5.36 4.65
N SER A 182 -2.09 -4.29 4.14
CA SER A 182 -1.63 -3.65 2.90
C SER A 182 -0.85 -2.40 3.24
N TYR A 183 0.34 -2.27 2.66
CA TYR A 183 1.26 -1.15 2.85
C TYR A 183 1.91 -0.78 1.52
N HIS A 184 1.92 0.50 1.18
CA HIS A 184 2.51 0.97 -0.08
C HIS A 184 4.03 0.75 -0.16
N GLY A 185 4.72 0.74 0.99
CA GLY A 185 6.15 0.38 1.03
C GLY A 185 7.13 1.56 1.03
N LYS A 186 6.66 2.80 1.16
CA LYS A 186 7.54 4.00 1.18
C LYS A 186 8.62 3.95 2.26
N GLY A 187 8.37 3.29 3.39
CA GLY A 187 9.36 3.09 4.46
C GLY A 187 10.63 2.36 4.01
N ILE A 188 10.59 1.60 2.91
CA ILE A 188 11.77 0.94 2.32
C ILE A 188 12.84 1.99 1.93
N ASP A 189 12.42 3.16 1.44
CA ASP A 189 13.33 4.27 1.09
C ASP A 189 14.13 4.79 2.29
N ASP A 190 13.57 4.64 3.49
CA ASP A 190 14.26 5.02 4.72
C ASP A 190 15.19 3.91 5.24
N ILE A 191 14.90 2.65 4.94
CA ILE A 191 15.66 1.48 5.39
C ILE A 191 16.89 1.26 4.51
N VAL A 192 16.72 1.23 3.19
CA VAL A 192 17.80 0.92 2.22
C VAL A 192 19.08 1.73 2.46
N PRO A 193 19.06 3.06 2.68
CA PRO A 193 20.30 3.82 2.89
C PRO A 193 20.91 3.63 4.29
N ARG A 194 20.24 2.93 5.22
CA ARG A 194 20.66 2.81 6.62
C ARG A 194 21.07 1.39 7.03
N VAL A 195 20.68 0.39 6.23
CA VAL A 195 20.95 -1.02 6.54
C VAL A 195 22.02 -1.56 5.60
N GLU A 196 23.09 -2.12 6.16
CA GLU A 196 24.13 -2.74 5.35
C GLU A 196 23.57 -3.95 4.58
N ASN A 197 23.99 -4.08 3.33
CA ASN A 197 23.63 -5.15 2.40
C ASN A 197 22.16 -5.13 1.90
N VAL A 198 21.34 -4.18 2.31
CA VAL A 198 20.01 -3.96 1.74
C VAL A 198 20.12 -3.02 0.54
N THR A 199 19.49 -3.36 -0.55
CA THR A 199 19.46 -2.59 -1.78
C THR A 199 18.05 -2.59 -2.38
N TYR A 200 17.77 -1.64 -3.27
CA TYR A 200 16.48 -1.62 -4.00
C TYR A 200 16.24 -2.85 -4.87
N ASP A 201 17.32 -3.56 -5.28
CA ASP A 201 17.21 -4.82 -6.03
C ASP A 201 16.87 -6.01 -5.11
N LYS A 202 17.01 -5.84 -3.79
CA LYS A 202 16.75 -6.87 -2.78
C LYS A 202 15.99 -6.30 -1.59
N PRO A 203 14.79 -5.76 -1.81
CA PRO A 203 14.02 -5.11 -0.73
C PRO A 203 13.55 -6.09 0.36
N GLN A 204 13.50 -7.39 0.06
CA GLN A 204 13.12 -8.43 1.03
C GLN A 204 14.20 -8.68 2.11
N GLU A 205 15.37 -8.09 2.00
CA GLU A 205 16.42 -8.13 3.01
C GLU A 205 16.34 -6.95 4.01
N ALA A 206 15.35 -6.04 3.82
CA ALA A 206 15.12 -4.85 4.64
C ALA A 206 14.41 -5.14 5.97
#